data_1b1329e2cfedcfd31ee8850935947794
#
_entry.id   1b1329e2cfedcfd31ee8850935947794
#
_cell.length_a   1.000
_cell.length_b   1.000
_cell.length_c   1.000
_cell.angle_alpha   90.00
_cell.angle_beta   90.00
_cell.angle_gamma   90.00
#
_symmetry.space_group_name_H-M   'P 1'
#
loop_
_entity.id
_entity.type
_entity.pdbx_description
1 polymer ?
#
loop_
_entity_poly.entity_id
_entity_poly.type
_entity_poly.pdbx_seq_one_letter_code
_entity_poly.pdbx_strand_id
1 'polypeptide(L)'
;TLRKQIKETYKIDLNKMINFIKINNEANSTNRFVGSFDFCFNRDEVVNFFKKENLNFAEVFSLPISIFPIYEGPSGYVFLDEKDLWYNLWKNFLNTNDSLLKFKLSSANLSLKRSIKGKEILKSDKNVLKKIIKNDLTKRILVVILEPKLGRYGKYQLKISGKLYDETGEFDQTIFSKSRNYENFQSMTILNKDLLLKDINELIYVFEESWKKNNFF
;
A
#
# COMPACT_ATOMS: atom_id res chain seq x y z
N THR A 1 -12.65 -12.43 -9.43
CA THR A 1 -12.47 -11.03 -9.04
C THR A 1 -13.34 -10.71 -7.84
N LEU A 2 -12.89 -9.85 -6.92
CA LEU A 2 -13.58 -9.47 -5.67
C LEU A 2 -15.06 -9.10 -5.89
N ARG A 3 -15.39 -8.40 -6.98
CA ARG A 3 -16.76 -8.05 -7.36
C ARG A 3 -17.68 -9.25 -7.60
N LYS A 4 -17.14 -10.36 -8.09
CA LYS A 4 -17.93 -11.57 -8.34
C LYS A 4 -18.20 -12.32 -7.04
N GLN A 5 -17.21 -12.39 -6.15
CA GLN A 5 -17.35 -12.99 -4.82
C GLN A 5 -18.35 -12.23 -3.95
N ILE A 6 -18.33 -10.90 -3.95
CA ILE A 6 -19.29 -10.08 -3.16
C ILE A 6 -20.73 -10.33 -3.62
N LYS A 7 -21.01 -10.41 -4.92
CA LYS A 7 -22.38 -10.66 -5.44
C LYS A 7 -22.90 -12.06 -5.14
N GLU A 8 -22.03 -13.06 -5.11
CA GLU A 8 -22.42 -14.46 -4.91
C GLU A 8 -22.51 -14.86 -3.44
N THR A 9 -21.75 -14.17 -2.56
CA THR A 9 -21.66 -14.55 -1.14
C THR A 9 -22.65 -13.79 -0.26
N TYR A 10 -23.03 -12.55 -0.63
CA TYR A 10 -23.88 -11.71 0.22
C TYR A 10 -25.20 -11.38 -0.50
N LYS A 11 -26.33 -11.83 0.08
CA LYS A 11 -27.66 -11.35 -0.31
C LYS A 11 -27.87 -9.95 0.24
N ILE A 12 -27.28 -8.96 -0.42
CA ILE A 12 -27.35 -7.55 -0.01
C ILE A 12 -28.67 -6.98 -0.48
N ASP A 13 -29.52 -6.56 0.44
CA ASP A 13 -30.70 -5.75 0.14
C ASP A 13 -30.28 -4.26 0.00
N LEU A 14 -29.78 -3.91 -1.17
CA LEU A 14 -29.33 -2.55 -1.48
C LEU A 14 -30.43 -1.52 -1.27
N ASN A 15 -31.71 -1.90 -1.41
CA ASN A 15 -32.83 -0.96 -1.25
C ASN A 15 -32.92 -0.42 0.18
N LYS A 16 -32.53 -1.22 1.19
CA LYS A 16 -32.49 -0.76 2.58
C LYS A 16 -31.28 0.13 2.87
N MET A 17 -30.20 -0.06 2.10
CA MET A 17 -28.95 0.68 2.31
C MET A 17 -28.95 2.03 1.60
N ILE A 18 -29.77 2.23 0.57
CA ILE A 18 -29.81 3.47 -0.22
C ILE A 18 -30.87 4.40 0.35
N ASN A 19 -30.48 5.60 0.81
CA ASN A 19 -31.40 6.63 1.23
C ASN A 19 -32.07 7.31 0.04
N PHE A 20 -31.24 7.72 -0.94
CA PHE A 20 -31.73 8.34 -2.16
C PHE A 20 -30.68 8.23 -3.29
N ILE A 21 -31.16 8.41 -4.50
CA ILE A 21 -30.35 8.45 -5.71
C ILE A 21 -30.54 9.82 -6.33
N LYS A 22 -29.43 10.52 -6.55
CA LYS A 22 -29.41 11.78 -7.28
C LYS A 22 -29.00 11.51 -8.73
N ILE A 23 -29.79 12.00 -9.68
CA ILE A 23 -29.51 11.89 -11.10
C ILE A 23 -28.84 13.18 -11.55
N ASN A 24 -27.64 13.07 -12.13
CA ASN A 24 -26.90 14.19 -12.70
C ASN A 24 -26.75 13.96 -14.21
N ASN A 25 -26.75 15.03 -15.01
CA ASN A 25 -26.49 15.01 -16.45
C ASN A 25 -27.31 13.95 -17.23
N GLU A 26 -28.61 14.06 -17.14
CA GLU A 26 -29.55 13.19 -17.86
C GLU A 26 -29.58 13.52 -19.34
N ALA A 27 -29.40 12.52 -20.21
CA ALA A 27 -29.62 12.62 -21.65
C ALA A 27 -30.55 11.50 -22.12
N ASN A 28 -31.66 11.90 -22.72
CA ASN A 28 -32.66 10.99 -23.26
C ASN A 28 -32.62 10.94 -24.78
N SER A 29 -32.60 9.73 -25.34
CA SER A 29 -32.94 9.46 -26.73
C SER A 29 -34.05 8.43 -26.79
N THR A 30 -34.70 8.29 -27.94
CA THR A 30 -35.87 7.40 -28.15
C THR A 30 -35.67 5.96 -27.64
N ASN A 31 -34.42 5.47 -27.54
CA ASN A 31 -34.11 4.07 -27.15
C ASN A 31 -33.01 3.95 -26.09
N ARG A 32 -32.49 5.05 -25.54
CA ARG A 32 -31.40 5.00 -24.55
C ARG A 32 -31.53 6.12 -23.54
N PHE A 33 -31.43 5.75 -22.28
CA PHE A 33 -31.26 6.65 -21.17
C PHE A 33 -29.77 6.61 -20.76
N VAL A 34 -29.12 7.76 -20.70
CA VAL A 34 -27.74 7.92 -20.22
C VAL A 34 -27.75 8.97 -19.14
N GLY A 35 -27.26 8.62 -17.97
CA GLY A 35 -27.18 9.54 -16.82
C GLY A 35 -26.02 9.19 -15.91
N SER A 36 -25.59 10.16 -15.13
CA SER A 36 -24.68 9.98 -14.01
C SER A 36 -25.51 9.91 -12.73
N PHE A 37 -25.26 8.91 -11.88
CA PHE A 37 -26.00 8.65 -10.66
C PHE A 37 -25.11 8.73 -9.44
N ASP A 38 -25.49 9.55 -8.46
CA ASP A 38 -24.87 9.55 -7.14
C ASP A 38 -25.78 8.79 -6.17
N PHE A 39 -25.26 7.73 -5.57
CA PHE A 39 -25.95 6.93 -4.57
C PHE A 39 -25.59 7.40 -3.17
N CYS A 40 -26.57 7.87 -2.42
CA CYS A 40 -26.39 8.20 -1.01
C CYS A 40 -26.85 7.03 -0.14
N PHE A 41 -25.94 6.49 0.62
CA PHE A 41 -26.20 5.34 1.49
C PHE A 41 -26.62 5.77 2.89
N ASN A 42 -27.47 4.95 3.52
CA ASN A 42 -27.75 5.05 4.93
C ASN A 42 -26.56 4.48 5.71
N ARG A 43 -25.84 5.36 6.43
CA ARG A 43 -24.64 5.00 7.18
C ARG A 43 -24.89 3.86 8.17
N ASP A 44 -25.98 3.92 8.93
CA ASP A 44 -26.26 2.95 10.00
C ASP A 44 -26.57 1.56 9.43
N GLU A 45 -27.31 1.49 8.33
CA GLU A 45 -27.59 0.22 7.64
C GLU A 45 -26.32 -0.39 7.04
N VAL A 46 -25.43 0.43 6.45
CA VAL A 46 -24.15 -0.03 5.92
C VAL A 46 -23.25 -0.52 7.04
N VAL A 47 -23.13 0.21 8.15
CA VAL A 47 -22.34 -0.18 9.32
C VAL A 47 -22.88 -1.46 9.93
N ASN A 48 -24.18 -1.60 10.10
CA ASN A 48 -24.83 -2.80 10.63
C ASN A 48 -24.57 -4.01 9.72
N PHE A 49 -24.61 -3.81 8.40
CA PHE A 49 -24.26 -4.85 7.44
C PHE A 49 -22.81 -5.31 7.63
N PHE A 50 -21.83 -4.38 7.67
CA PHE A 50 -20.42 -4.74 7.86
C PHE A 50 -20.19 -5.49 9.18
N LYS A 51 -20.83 -5.03 10.27
CA LYS A 51 -20.76 -5.72 11.58
C LYS A 51 -21.33 -7.12 11.52
N LYS A 52 -22.51 -7.29 10.90
CA LYS A 52 -23.18 -8.59 10.76
C LYS A 52 -22.35 -9.59 9.96
N GLU A 53 -21.70 -9.12 8.90
CA GLU A 53 -20.89 -9.95 8.02
C GLU A 53 -19.43 -10.07 8.48
N ASN A 54 -19.07 -9.51 9.65
CA ASN A 54 -17.70 -9.49 10.19
C ASN A 54 -16.68 -8.90 9.21
N LEU A 55 -17.08 -7.90 8.44
CA LEU A 55 -16.20 -7.19 7.51
C LEU A 55 -15.49 -6.03 8.22
N ASN A 56 -14.18 -5.95 8.06
CA ASN A 56 -13.41 -4.83 8.58
C ASN A 56 -13.71 -3.57 7.76
N PHE A 57 -14.02 -2.46 8.44
CA PHE A 57 -14.21 -1.16 7.79
C PHE A 57 -13.64 -0.03 8.64
N ALA A 58 -13.41 1.11 8.03
CA ALA A 58 -13.08 2.34 8.72
C ALA A 58 -13.66 3.52 7.95
N GLU A 59 -14.09 4.55 8.66
CA GLU A 59 -14.75 5.72 8.10
C GLU A 59 -13.81 6.93 7.96
N VAL A 60 -12.60 6.79 8.46
CA VAL A 60 -11.60 7.87 8.45
C VAL A 60 -10.37 7.44 7.66
N PHE A 61 -9.66 8.41 7.13
CA PHE A 61 -8.36 8.17 6.54
C PHE A 61 -7.28 8.08 7.63
N SER A 62 -6.21 7.32 7.35
CA SER A 62 -5.05 7.33 8.23
C SER A 62 -4.36 8.69 8.25
N LEU A 63 -3.57 8.95 9.30
CA LEU A 63 -2.55 9.99 9.23
C LEU A 63 -1.53 9.65 8.13
N PRO A 64 -0.87 10.67 7.53
CA PRO A 64 0.12 10.42 6.49
C PRO A 64 1.24 9.49 6.94
N ILE A 65 1.52 8.47 6.13
CA ILE A 65 2.55 7.47 6.34
C ILE A 65 3.59 7.62 5.23
N SER A 66 4.85 7.80 5.60
CA SER A 66 5.95 7.82 4.62
C SER A 66 6.24 6.41 4.13
N ILE A 67 6.34 6.21 2.81
CA ILE A 67 6.85 4.98 2.19
C ILE A 67 8.32 5.21 1.84
N PHE A 68 9.18 4.38 2.39
CA PHE A 68 10.62 4.41 2.13
C PHE A 68 11.08 3.12 1.45
N PRO A 69 11.12 3.09 0.11
CA PRO A 69 11.62 1.95 -0.62
C PRO A 69 13.15 1.84 -0.50
N ILE A 70 13.64 0.66 -0.17
CA ILE A 70 15.06 0.33 -0.17
C ILE A 70 15.29 -1.02 -0.86
N TYR A 71 16.29 -1.08 -1.71
CA TYR A 71 16.71 -2.28 -2.39
C TYR A 71 18.13 -2.65 -1.94
N GLU A 72 18.36 -3.91 -1.58
CA GLU A 72 19.68 -4.45 -1.31
C GLU A 72 20.26 -5.06 -2.58
N GLY A 73 21.11 -4.30 -3.27
CA GLY A 73 21.76 -4.73 -4.49
C GLY A 73 23.17 -5.31 -4.26
N PRO A 74 23.78 -5.89 -5.29
CA PRO A 74 25.15 -6.43 -5.21
C PRO A 74 26.19 -5.37 -4.83
N SER A 75 25.98 -4.12 -5.21
CA SER A 75 26.86 -2.98 -4.94
C SER A 75 26.49 -2.21 -3.66
N GLY A 76 25.54 -2.71 -2.87
CA GLY A 76 25.05 -2.06 -1.68
C GLY A 76 23.59 -1.66 -1.76
N TYR A 77 23.18 -0.76 -0.88
CA TYR A 77 21.80 -0.34 -0.75
C TYR A 77 21.43 0.81 -1.68
N VAL A 78 20.36 0.65 -2.44
CA VAL A 78 19.77 1.69 -3.30
C VAL A 78 18.48 2.20 -2.65
N PHE A 79 18.37 3.48 -2.44
CA PHE A 79 17.22 4.17 -1.88
C PHE A 79 17.21 5.64 -2.32
N LEU A 80 16.05 6.26 -2.29
CA LEU A 80 15.85 7.66 -2.73
C LEU A 80 16.51 7.93 -4.10
N ASP A 81 16.27 7.04 -5.05
CA ASP A 81 16.83 7.13 -6.39
C ASP A 81 15.72 7.02 -7.43
N GLU A 82 15.43 8.12 -8.11
CA GLU A 82 14.38 8.18 -9.14
C GLU A 82 14.71 7.35 -10.39
N LYS A 83 15.92 6.87 -10.55
CA LYS A 83 16.32 5.96 -11.64
C LYS A 83 16.15 4.48 -11.25
N ASP A 84 15.98 4.21 -9.96
CA ASP A 84 15.81 2.85 -9.47
C ASP A 84 14.42 2.30 -9.78
N LEU A 85 14.36 1.02 -10.20
CA LEU A 85 13.11 0.35 -10.54
C LEU A 85 12.18 0.24 -9.33
N TRP A 86 12.71 -0.13 -8.14
CA TRP A 86 11.91 -0.34 -6.94
C TRP A 86 11.25 0.97 -6.46
N TYR A 87 12.02 2.06 -6.48
CA TYR A 87 11.49 3.39 -6.18
C TYR A 87 10.40 3.82 -7.16
N ASN A 88 10.61 3.60 -8.46
CA ASN A 88 9.64 3.99 -9.49
C ASN A 88 8.37 3.15 -9.47
N LEU A 89 8.44 1.87 -9.11
CA LEU A 89 7.25 1.04 -8.94
C LEU A 89 6.37 1.57 -7.81
N TRP A 90 6.96 1.98 -6.68
CA TRP A 90 6.24 2.61 -5.60
C TRP A 90 5.66 3.98 -6.01
N LYS A 91 6.43 4.81 -6.71
CA LYS A 91 5.95 6.11 -7.22
C LYS A 91 4.72 5.95 -8.11
N ASN A 92 4.77 5.03 -9.06
CA ASN A 92 3.65 4.77 -9.97
C ASN A 92 2.44 4.17 -9.25
N PHE A 93 2.65 3.23 -8.34
CA PHE A 93 1.60 2.64 -7.54
C PHE A 93 0.85 3.70 -6.72
N LEU A 94 1.57 4.57 -6.02
CA LEU A 94 0.96 5.59 -5.17
C LEU A 94 0.18 6.65 -5.95
N ASN A 95 0.54 6.91 -7.22
CA ASN A 95 -0.20 7.82 -8.08
C ASN A 95 -1.59 7.28 -8.50
N THR A 96 -1.79 5.96 -8.44
CA THR A 96 -3.02 5.29 -8.88
C THR A 96 -3.78 4.63 -7.73
N ASN A 97 -3.21 4.64 -6.52
CA ASN A 97 -3.77 3.97 -5.36
C ASN A 97 -4.84 4.82 -4.67
N ASP A 98 -6.03 4.27 -4.51
CA ASP A 98 -7.17 4.88 -3.79
C ASP A 98 -7.43 4.10 -2.49
N SER A 99 -6.48 4.15 -1.57
CA SER A 99 -6.55 3.50 -0.26
C SER A 99 -7.01 4.47 0.83
N LEU A 100 -7.61 3.94 1.90
CA LEU A 100 -7.87 4.69 3.13
C LEU A 100 -6.58 5.08 3.86
N LEU A 101 -5.48 4.40 3.58
CA LEU A 101 -4.16 4.75 4.08
C LEU A 101 -3.58 5.88 3.22
N LYS A 102 -3.27 6.99 3.87
CA LYS A 102 -2.66 8.16 3.21
C LYS A 102 -1.15 7.98 3.13
N PHE A 103 -0.69 7.54 1.98
CA PHE A 103 0.74 7.33 1.73
C PHE A 103 1.40 8.53 1.07
N LYS A 104 2.65 8.76 1.44
CA LYS A 104 3.55 9.72 0.81
C LYS A 104 4.88 9.02 0.52
N LEU A 105 5.33 9.02 -0.73
CA LEU A 105 6.66 8.51 -1.07
C LEU A 105 7.72 9.44 -0.48
N SER A 106 8.71 8.88 0.21
CA SER A 106 9.87 9.65 0.67
C SER A 106 10.58 10.31 -0.49
N SER A 107 10.81 11.61 -0.37
CA SER A 107 11.40 12.40 -1.47
C SER A 107 12.86 12.03 -1.70
N ALA A 108 13.27 11.97 -2.97
CA ALA A 108 14.66 11.77 -3.39
C ALA A 108 15.54 13.01 -3.10
N ASN A 109 15.56 13.46 -1.84
CA ASN A 109 16.33 14.60 -1.39
C ASN A 109 17.81 14.22 -1.25
N LEU A 110 18.68 14.88 -2.00
CA LEU A 110 20.12 14.63 -1.99
C LEU A 110 20.75 14.88 -0.61
N SER A 111 20.28 15.89 0.12
CA SER A 111 20.77 16.19 1.48
C SER A 111 20.45 15.02 2.43
N LEU A 112 19.22 14.51 2.39
CA LEU A 112 18.81 13.35 3.17
C LEU A 112 19.60 12.13 2.75
N LYS A 113 19.72 11.84 1.45
CA LYS A 113 20.44 10.68 0.90
C LYS A 113 21.91 10.66 1.35
N ARG A 114 22.57 11.82 1.45
CA ARG A 114 23.96 11.93 1.93
C ARG A 114 24.10 11.76 3.44
N SER A 115 23.06 12.04 4.21
CA SER A 115 23.08 12.01 5.68
C SER A 115 22.72 10.67 6.30
N ILE A 116 22.29 9.68 5.50
CA ILE A 116 21.84 8.37 5.96
C ILE A 116 22.53 7.25 5.18
N LYS A 117 22.71 6.10 5.83
CA LYS A 117 23.26 4.90 5.21
C LYS A 117 22.18 3.80 5.18
N GLY A 118 22.08 3.07 4.07
CA GLY A 118 21.10 2.00 3.92
C GLY A 118 21.19 0.94 5.02
N LYS A 119 22.41 0.62 5.48
CA LYS A 119 22.64 -0.30 6.59
C LYS A 119 22.03 0.17 7.92
N GLU A 120 22.01 1.48 8.18
CA GLU A 120 21.40 2.07 9.38
C GLU A 120 19.87 1.92 9.34
N ILE A 121 19.28 2.10 8.15
CA ILE A 121 17.83 1.89 7.94
C ILE A 121 17.44 0.44 8.22
N LEU A 122 18.21 -0.52 7.67
CA LEU A 122 17.95 -1.96 7.87
C LEU A 122 18.11 -2.37 9.33
N LYS A 123 19.02 -1.74 10.06
CA LYS A 123 19.22 -1.94 11.51
C LYS A 123 18.18 -1.23 12.36
N SER A 124 17.23 -0.52 11.73
CA SER A 124 16.18 0.24 12.43
C SER A 124 16.76 1.32 13.35
N ASP A 125 17.78 2.07 12.85
CA ASP A 125 18.36 3.18 13.61
C ASP A 125 17.32 4.28 13.80
N LYS A 126 16.90 4.48 15.05
CA LYS A 126 15.85 5.43 15.44
C LYS A 126 16.14 6.86 15.00
N ASN A 127 17.39 7.30 15.05
CA ASN A 127 17.77 8.66 14.69
C ASN A 127 17.65 8.88 13.18
N VAL A 128 18.00 7.86 12.40
CA VAL A 128 17.86 7.89 10.94
C VAL A 128 16.40 7.90 10.56
N LEU A 129 15.58 7.02 11.16
CA LEU A 129 14.14 6.95 10.89
C LEU A 129 13.42 8.27 11.27
N LYS A 130 13.74 8.85 12.43
CA LYS A 130 13.24 10.19 12.82
C LYS A 130 13.59 11.28 11.80
N LYS A 131 14.81 11.27 11.25
CA LYS A 131 15.20 12.26 10.23
C LYS A 131 14.33 12.13 8.98
N ILE A 132 14.05 10.91 8.54
CA ILE A 132 13.20 10.67 7.37
C ILE A 132 11.78 11.12 7.65
N ILE A 133 11.18 10.70 8.75
CA ILE A 133 9.82 11.08 9.18
C ILE A 133 9.67 12.60 9.25
N LYS A 134 10.63 13.29 9.86
CA LYS A 134 10.65 14.75 9.96
C LYS A 134 10.78 15.43 8.59
N ASN A 135 11.66 14.90 7.72
CA ASN A 135 11.83 15.43 6.37
C ASN A 135 10.53 15.29 5.54
N ASP A 136 9.84 14.18 5.69
CA ASP A 136 8.62 13.87 4.94
C ASP A 136 7.36 14.50 5.55
N LEU A 137 7.46 15.10 6.74
CA LEU A 137 6.33 15.68 7.50
C LEU A 137 5.22 14.65 7.74
N THR A 138 5.58 13.44 8.13
CA THR A 138 4.66 12.33 8.43
C THR A 138 4.72 11.94 9.90
N LYS A 139 3.83 11.04 10.34
CA LYS A 139 3.79 10.52 11.71
C LYS A 139 4.32 9.09 11.82
N ARG A 140 4.40 8.40 10.69
CA ARG A 140 4.87 7.02 10.61
C ARG A 140 5.68 6.84 9.34
N ILE A 141 6.52 5.81 9.33
CA ILE A 141 7.27 5.39 8.16
C ILE A 141 7.13 3.89 7.95
N LEU A 142 6.78 3.49 6.74
CA LEU A 142 6.82 2.12 6.27
C LEU A 142 8.08 1.94 5.41
N VAL A 143 9.06 1.25 5.95
CA VAL A 143 10.28 0.86 5.23
C VAL A 143 9.98 -0.41 4.45
N VAL A 144 10.05 -0.33 3.12
CA VAL A 144 9.77 -1.45 2.21
C VAL A 144 11.07 -1.94 1.59
N ILE A 145 11.47 -3.12 2.01
CA ILE A 145 12.77 -3.69 1.72
C ILE A 145 12.62 -4.76 0.65
N LEU A 146 13.43 -4.65 -0.41
CA LEU A 146 13.58 -5.66 -1.44
C LEU A 146 14.99 -6.27 -1.33
N GLU A 147 15.07 -7.54 -0.92
CA GLU A 147 16.31 -8.24 -0.66
C GLU A 147 16.44 -9.46 -1.59
N PRO A 148 17.38 -9.47 -2.56
CA PRO A 148 17.74 -10.69 -3.24
C PRO A 148 18.62 -11.55 -2.33
N LYS A 149 18.26 -12.81 -2.16
CA LYS A 149 19.05 -13.79 -1.41
C LYS A 149 19.45 -14.95 -2.29
N LEU A 150 20.67 -15.39 -2.18
CA LEU A 150 21.09 -16.66 -2.81
C LEU A 150 20.44 -17.80 -2.04
N GLY A 151 19.51 -18.49 -2.67
CA GLY A 151 18.85 -19.67 -2.14
C GLY A 151 19.66 -20.94 -2.37
N ARG A 152 19.09 -22.08 -1.94
CA ARG A 152 19.69 -23.40 -2.18
C ARG A 152 19.76 -23.69 -3.68
N TYR A 153 20.80 -24.42 -4.11
CA TYR A 153 21.04 -24.84 -5.50
C TYR A 153 21.24 -23.70 -6.50
N GLY A 154 21.80 -22.54 -6.07
CA GLY A 154 22.07 -21.42 -6.96
C GLY A 154 20.85 -20.65 -7.44
N LYS A 155 19.66 -20.99 -6.93
CA LYS A 155 18.43 -20.23 -7.20
C LYS A 155 18.39 -18.98 -6.34
N TYR A 156 18.02 -17.85 -6.93
CA TYR A 156 17.81 -16.62 -6.18
C TYR A 156 16.42 -16.59 -5.55
N GLN A 157 16.35 -16.15 -4.32
CA GLN A 157 15.12 -15.79 -3.65
C GLN A 157 15.03 -14.27 -3.54
N LEU A 158 13.91 -13.72 -3.88
CA LEU A 158 13.59 -12.33 -3.66
C LEU A 158 12.68 -12.23 -2.45
N LYS A 159 13.15 -11.58 -1.39
CA LYS A 159 12.36 -11.30 -0.21
C LYS A 159 11.87 -9.86 -0.25
N ILE A 160 10.57 -9.68 -0.07
CA ILE A 160 9.93 -8.38 0.10
C ILE A 160 9.43 -8.31 1.53
N SER A 161 9.76 -7.24 2.23
CA SER A 161 9.25 -7.01 3.59
C SER A 161 8.88 -5.55 3.81
N GLY A 162 7.82 -5.31 4.59
CA GLY A 162 7.36 -4.00 5.03
C GLY A 162 7.43 -3.90 6.55
N LYS A 163 8.18 -2.94 7.08
CA LYS A 163 8.32 -2.68 8.51
C LYS A 163 7.82 -1.29 8.83
N LEU A 164 6.87 -1.21 9.75
CA LEU A 164 6.28 0.04 10.22
C LEU A 164 7.02 0.55 11.46
N TYR A 165 7.26 1.86 11.50
CA TYR A 165 7.84 2.56 12.63
C TYR A 165 7.00 3.80 12.96
N ASP A 166 6.94 4.17 14.21
CA ASP A 166 6.25 5.34 14.71
C ASP A 166 7.07 6.65 14.54
N GLU A 167 6.51 7.76 15.01
CA GLU A 167 7.16 9.08 14.93
C GLU A 167 8.45 9.20 15.75
N THR A 168 8.67 8.30 16.70
CA THR A 168 9.90 8.23 17.49
C THR A 168 10.98 7.40 16.82
N GLY A 169 10.65 6.75 15.71
CA GLY A 169 11.50 5.79 15.00
C GLY A 169 11.55 4.44 15.69
N GLU A 170 10.63 4.16 16.62
CA GLU A 170 10.52 2.85 17.24
C GLU A 170 9.76 1.89 16.32
N PHE A 171 10.22 0.63 16.34
CA PHE A 171 9.58 -0.43 15.60
C PHE A 171 8.18 -0.70 16.16
N ASP A 172 7.18 -0.60 15.30
CA ASP A 172 5.79 -0.91 15.63
C ASP A 172 5.50 -2.38 15.28
N GLN A 173 5.55 -2.70 13.98
CA GLN A 173 5.26 -4.06 13.53
C GLN A 173 5.85 -4.38 12.14
N THR A 174 5.97 -5.68 11.85
CA THR A 174 6.18 -6.15 10.47
C THR A 174 4.82 -6.34 9.82
N ILE A 175 4.54 -5.51 8.81
CA ILE A 175 3.26 -5.55 8.08
C ILE A 175 3.23 -6.73 7.12
N PHE A 176 4.36 -7.02 6.48
CA PHE A 176 4.42 -7.98 5.39
C PHE A 176 5.82 -8.60 5.29
N SER A 177 5.88 -9.89 5.00
CA SER A 177 7.13 -10.55 4.66
C SER A 177 6.84 -11.73 3.73
N LYS A 178 7.37 -11.70 2.51
CA LYS A 178 7.16 -12.72 1.49
C LYS A 178 8.45 -13.00 0.75
N SER A 179 8.70 -14.27 0.46
CA SER A 179 9.83 -14.72 -0.34
C SER A 179 9.35 -15.45 -1.59
N ARG A 180 9.96 -15.17 -2.72
CA ARG A 180 9.73 -15.86 -3.99
C ARG A 180 11.01 -16.39 -4.57
N ASN A 181 10.95 -17.56 -5.20
CA ASN A 181 12.08 -18.13 -5.94
C ASN A 181 12.09 -17.54 -7.36
N TYR A 182 13.28 -17.15 -7.81
CA TYR A 182 13.56 -16.74 -9.17
C TYR A 182 14.64 -17.63 -9.76
N GLU A 183 14.39 -18.17 -10.95
CA GLU A 183 15.34 -19.11 -11.57
C GLU A 183 16.56 -18.41 -12.15
N ASN A 184 16.43 -17.16 -12.59
CA ASN A 184 17.50 -16.40 -13.25
C ASN A 184 17.51 -14.93 -12.81
N PHE A 185 17.89 -14.67 -11.55
CA PHE A 185 18.09 -13.28 -11.10
C PHE A 185 19.49 -12.82 -11.47
N GLN A 186 19.64 -12.05 -12.54
CA GLN A 186 20.92 -11.45 -12.92
C GLN A 186 21.01 -9.97 -12.55
N SER A 187 19.88 -9.25 -12.55
CA SER A 187 19.82 -7.85 -12.17
C SER A 187 18.39 -7.40 -11.90
N MET A 188 18.20 -6.23 -11.25
CA MET A 188 16.88 -5.59 -11.07
C MET A 188 16.16 -5.31 -12.38
N THR A 189 16.87 -5.13 -13.48
CA THR A 189 16.28 -4.84 -14.80
C THR A 189 15.52 -6.03 -15.40
N ILE A 190 15.82 -7.25 -14.94
CA ILE A 190 15.19 -8.49 -15.43
C ILE A 190 14.00 -8.90 -14.56
N LEU A 191 13.78 -8.23 -13.43
CA LEU A 191 12.64 -8.53 -12.56
C LEU A 191 11.31 -8.25 -13.28
N ASN A 192 10.40 -9.20 -13.16
CA ASN A 192 9.05 -9.04 -13.68
C ASN A 192 8.32 -7.95 -12.87
N LYS A 193 8.12 -6.79 -13.48
CA LYS A 193 7.46 -5.63 -12.88
C LYS A 193 6.04 -5.96 -12.38
N ASP A 194 5.31 -6.78 -13.11
CA ASP A 194 3.92 -7.13 -12.77
C ASP A 194 3.87 -7.97 -11.49
N LEU A 195 4.84 -8.85 -11.28
CA LEU A 195 4.95 -9.62 -10.04
C LEU A 195 5.28 -8.72 -8.85
N LEU A 196 6.19 -7.75 -9.02
CA LEU A 196 6.52 -6.79 -7.96
C LEU A 196 5.32 -5.89 -7.64
N LEU A 197 4.59 -5.41 -8.63
CA LEU A 197 3.36 -4.65 -8.44
C LEU A 197 2.29 -5.47 -7.72
N LYS A 198 2.17 -6.77 -8.02
CA LYS A 198 1.27 -7.66 -7.30
C LYS A 198 1.66 -7.80 -5.82
N ASP A 199 2.96 -7.89 -5.51
CA ASP A 199 3.43 -7.96 -4.14
C ASP A 199 3.27 -6.62 -3.39
N ILE A 200 3.42 -5.47 -4.06
CA ILE A 200 3.09 -4.15 -3.52
C ILE A 200 1.60 -4.06 -3.17
N ASN A 201 0.72 -4.46 -4.08
CA ASN A 201 -0.74 -4.47 -3.84
C ASN A 201 -1.10 -5.36 -2.65
N GLU A 202 -0.50 -6.55 -2.56
CA GLU A 202 -0.73 -7.47 -1.45
C GLU A 202 -0.25 -6.90 -0.11
N LEU A 203 0.94 -6.26 -0.08
CA LEU A 203 1.45 -5.57 1.10
C LEU A 203 0.50 -4.47 1.58
N ILE A 204 0.07 -3.61 0.68
CA ILE A 204 -0.84 -2.51 1.01
C ILE A 204 -2.20 -3.04 1.47
N TYR A 205 -2.74 -4.07 0.81
CA TYR A 205 -3.98 -4.71 1.23
C TYR A 205 -3.89 -5.27 2.65
N VAL A 206 -2.83 -6.02 2.97
CA VAL A 206 -2.61 -6.57 4.32
C VAL A 206 -2.50 -5.45 5.35
N PHE A 207 -1.80 -4.36 5.01
CA PHE A 207 -1.67 -3.21 5.89
C PHE A 207 -3.01 -2.51 6.13
N GLU A 208 -3.78 -2.28 5.08
CA GLU A 208 -5.10 -1.66 5.17
C GLU A 208 -6.07 -2.49 6.02
N GLU A 209 -6.10 -3.80 5.84
CA GLU A 209 -6.92 -4.69 6.65
C GLU A 209 -6.50 -4.70 8.14
N SER A 210 -5.20 -4.70 8.41
CA SER A 210 -4.69 -4.57 9.78
C SER A 210 -5.06 -3.22 10.40
N TRP A 211 -4.98 -2.14 9.62
CA TRP A 211 -5.34 -0.81 10.08
C TRP A 211 -6.84 -0.68 10.36
N LYS A 212 -7.69 -1.21 9.48
CA LYS A 212 -9.15 -1.25 9.67
C LYS A 212 -9.52 -1.95 10.98
N LYS A 213 -8.91 -3.11 11.28
CA LYS A 213 -9.15 -3.84 12.54
C LYS A 213 -8.86 -3.01 13.78
N ASN A 214 -7.81 -2.19 13.74
CA ASN A 214 -7.37 -1.38 14.88
C ASN A 214 -8.12 -0.04 14.99
N ASN A 215 -8.86 0.37 13.96
CA ASN A 215 -9.60 1.63 13.87
C ASN A 215 -11.10 1.40 13.60
N PHE A 216 -11.60 0.27 14.02
CA PHE A 216 -13.01 -0.08 13.99
C PHE A 216 -13.73 0.68 15.11
N PHE A 217 -14.69 1.52 14.76
CA PHE A 217 -15.54 2.27 15.69
C PHE A 217 -16.99 1.81 15.62
#